data_abf5ef0dc8877c851a29e57e0ce20c56
#
_entry.id   abf5ef0dc8877c851a29e57e0ce20c56
#
_cell.length_a   1.000
_cell.length_b   1.000
_cell.length_c   1.000
_cell.angle_alpha   90.00
_cell.angle_beta   90.00
_cell.angle_gamma   90.00
#
_symmetry.space_group_name_H-M   'P 1'
#
loop_
_entity.id
_entity.type
_entity.pdbx_description
1 polymer ?
#
loop_
_entity_poly.entity_id
_entity_poly.type
_entity_poly.pdbx_seq_one_letter_code
_entity_poly.pdbx_strand_id
1 'polypeptide(L)'
;MPDAFDTLRALLERHASHLVVKTDTPDVLYLDTPHVQTNKTSLFFGSVTRKPTGVALHLMPVYTDPDLLDAVPDALRKRMTGKSCFAFKSLDAAQEDALADLLGAALERYRAHGYVPRSTLPR
;
A
#
# COMPACT_ATOMS: atom_id res chain seq x y z
N MET A 1 -17.17 -10.75 10.65
CA MET A 1 -15.70 -10.57 10.58
C MET A 1 -15.32 -9.99 9.25
N PRO A 2 -14.48 -8.96 9.21
CA PRO A 2 -14.00 -8.48 7.92
C PRO A 2 -13.13 -9.53 7.25
N ASP A 3 -13.23 -9.64 5.94
CA ASP A 3 -12.35 -10.54 5.20
C ASP A 3 -11.00 -9.84 4.93
N ALA A 4 -10.09 -10.57 4.28
CA ALA A 4 -8.75 -10.03 4.01
C ALA A 4 -8.82 -8.75 3.18
N PHE A 5 -9.74 -8.68 2.23
CA PHE A 5 -9.90 -7.47 1.42
C PHE A 5 -10.30 -6.27 2.28
N ASP A 6 -11.30 -6.45 3.14
CA ASP A 6 -11.78 -5.35 4.00
C ASP A 6 -10.67 -4.86 4.93
N THR A 7 -9.89 -5.78 5.49
CA THR A 7 -8.78 -5.44 6.37
C THR A 7 -7.70 -4.66 5.62
N LEU A 8 -7.29 -5.16 4.46
CA LEU A 8 -6.26 -4.48 3.66
C LEU A 8 -6.73 -3.13 3.15
N ARG A 9 -8.00 -3.07 2.72
CA ARG A 9 -8.58 -1.80 2.29
C ARG A 9 -8.56 -0.78 3.42
N ALA A 10 -8.94 -1.18 4.63
CA ALA A 10 -8.94 -0.26 5.77
C ALA A 10 -7.53 0.24 6.09
N LEU A 11 -6.53 -0.64 6.01
CA LEU A 11 -5.14 -0.24 6.24
C LEU A 11 -4.67 0.79 5.20
N LEU A 12 -5.02 0.56 3.95
CA LEU A 12 -4.64 1.46 2.86
C LEU A 12 -5.39 2.78 2.95
N GLU A 13 -6.67 2.75 3.33
CA GLU A 13 -7.50 3.94 3.46
C GLU A 13 -6.99 4.91 4.52
N ARG A 14 -6.25 4.44 5.51
CA ARG A 14 -5.66 5.32 6.53
C ARG A 14 -4.79 6.40 5.92
N HIS A 15 -4.25 6.15 4.74
CA HIS A 15 -3.34 7.06 4.08
C HIS A 15 -3.97 7.78 2.89
N ALA A 16 -5.24 7.51 2.61
CA ALA A 16 -5.91 8.06 1.42
C ALA A 16 -5.98 9.58 1.42
N SER A 17 -6.04 10.20 2.60
CA SER A 17 -6.10 11.67 2.70
C SER A 17 -4.82 12.35 2.19
N HIS A 18 -3.71 11.61 2.13
CA HIS A 18 -2.43 12.12 1.63
C HIS A 18 -2.19 11.73 0.16
N LEU A 19 -3.12 11.00 -0.43
CA LEU A 19 -2.96 10.40 -1.75
C LEU A 19 -4.18 10.74 -2.61
N VAL A 20 -4.12 10.29 -3.86
CA VAL A 20 -5.21 10.50 -4.83
C VAL A 20 -5.92 9.18 -5.04
N VAL A 21 -7.22 9.16 -4.71
CA VAL A 21 -8.03 7.95 -4.94
C VAL A 21 -8.36 7.89 -6.43
N LYS A 22 -7.80 6.93 -7.12
CA LYS A 22 -8.02 6.76 -8.54
C LYS A 22 -9.19 5.83 -8.83
N THR A 23 -9.28 4.74 -8.07
CA THR A 23 -10.38 3.79 -8.20
C THR A 23 -10.83 3.39 -6.81
N ASP A 24 -12.13 3.39 -6.61
CA ASP A 24 -12.76 3.00 -5.36
C ASP A 24 -14.05 2.26 -5.66
N THR A 25 -13.95 0.95 -5.78
CA THR A 25 -15.08 0.07 -6.05
C THR A 25 -15.17 -0.98 -4.96
N PRO A 26 -16.25 -1.78 -4.91
CA PRO A 26 -16.33 -2.87 -3.93
C PRO A 26 -15.20 -3.88 -4.02
N ASP A 27 -14.50 -3.95 -5.15
CA ASP A 27 -13.45 -4.95 -5.39
C ASP A 27 -12.05 -4.37 -5.52
N VAL A 28 -11.91 -3.05 -5.60
CA VAL A 28 -10.61 -2.40 -5.84
C VAL A 28 -10.52 -1.06 -5.12
N LEU A 29 -9.44 -0.85 -4.41
CA LEU A 29 -9.04 0.49 -3.99
C LEU A 29 -7.66 0.76 -4.59
N TYR A 30 -7.54 1.79 -5.42
CA TYR A 30 -6.33 2.13 -6.14
C TYR A 30 -5.94 3.57 -5.81
N LEU A 31 -4.75 3.74 -5.25
CA LEU A 31 -4.26 5.06 -4.82
C LEU A 31 -3.01 5.45 -5.58
N ASP A 32 -3.03 6.66 -6.15
CA ASP A 32 -1.86 7.30 -6.74
C ASP A 32 -1.31 8.34 -5.78
N THR A 33 -0.06 8.76 -6.00
CA THR A 33 0.48 9.93 -5.33
C THR A 33 0.07 11.18 -6.11
N PRO A 34 0.11 12.37 -5.49
CA PRO A 34 -0.07 13.61 -6.24
C PRO A 34 1.13 13.97 -7.11
N HIS A 35 2.21 13.20 -7.05
CA HIS A 35 3.41 13.44 -7.84
C HIS A 35 3.19 13.05 -9.30
N VAL A 36 3.45 13.98 -10.22
CA VAL A 36 3.37 13.72 -11.65
C VAL A 36 4.79 13.47 -12.18
N GLN A 37 4.98 12.31 -12.79
CA GLN A 37 6.27 11.90 -13.33
C GLN A 37 6.59 12.63 -14.64
N THR A 38 7.82 12.48 -15.13
CA THR A 38 8.26 13.11 -16.37
C THR A 38 7.44 12.65 -17.57
N ASN A 39 6.89 11.44 -17.54
CA ASN A 39 6.01 10.94 -18.61
C ASN A 39 4.57 11.45 -18.47
N LYS A 40 4.32 12.39 -17.55
CA LYS A 40 3.02 13.04 -17.30
C LYS A 40 1.99 12.12 -16.69
N THR A 41 2.38 10.97 -16.15
CA THR A 41 1.48 10.10 -15.41
C THR A 41 1.74 10.23 -13.91
N SER A 42 0.69 10.03 -13.11
CA SER A 42 0.85 10.05 -11.65
C SER A 42 1.64 8.84 -11.19
N LEU A 43 2.51 9.04 -10.21
CA LEU A 43 3.23 7.93 -9.61
C LEU A 43 2.27 7.13 -8.74
N PHE A 44 2.18 5.84 -8.98
CA PHE A 44 1.33 4.93 -8.24
C PHE A 44 1.85 4.74 -6.82
N PHE A 45 0.95 4.65 -5.84
CA PHE A 45 1.31 4.31 -4.46
C PHE A 45 0.98 2.86 -4.12
N GLY A 46 -0.28 2.50 -4.19
CA GLY A 46 -0.67 1.15 -3.82
C GLY A 46 -2.11 0.84 -4.16
N SER A 47 -2.42 -0.44 -4.25
CA SER A 47 -3.77 -0.90 -4.52
C SER A 47 -4.04 -2.21 -3.82
N VAL A 48 -5.31 -2.44 -3.52
CA VAL A 48 -5.80 -3.73 -3.06
C VAL A 48 -6.93 -4.15 -3.99
N THR A 49 -6.87 -5.40 -4.45
CA THR A 49 -7.82 -5.92 -5.43
C THR A 49 -8.35 -7.26 -4.97
N ARG A 50 -9.67 -7.42 -4.99
CA ARG A 50 -10.32 -8.69 -4.69
C ARG A 50 -10.16 -9.63 -5.88
N LYS A 51 -9.69 -10.85 -5.62
CA LYS A 51 -9.51 -11.89 -6.64
C LYS A 51 -10.37 -13.09 -6.29
N PRO A 52 -10.66 -13.97 -7.26
CA PRO A 52 -11.45 -15.18 -6.97
C PRO A 52 -10.84 -16.06 -5.88
N THR A 53 -9.52 -16.09 -5.78
CA THR A 53 -8.81 -16.95 -4.82
C THR A 53 -8.26 -16.21 -3.63
N GLY A 54 -8.55 -14.92 -3.49
CA GLY A 54 -8.04 -14.14 -2.37
C GLY A 54 -7.93 -12.67 -2.70
N VAL A 55 -6.88 -12.02 -2.20
CA VAL A 55 -6.68 -10.59 -2.34
C VAL A 55 -5.25 -10.32 -2.79
N ALA A 56 -5.10 -9.39 -3.73
CA ALA A 56 -3.79 -8.93 -4.18
C ALA A 56 -3.54 -7.53 -3.63
N LEU A 57 -2.38 -7.34 -3.02
CA LEU A 57 -1.90 -6.03 -2.56
C LEU A 57 -0.68 -5.66 -3.38
N HIS A 58 -0.69 -4.46 -3.95
CA HIS A 58 0.44 -3.95 -4.71
C HIS A 58 0.92 -2.65 -4.06
N LEU A 59 2.21 -2.58 -3.72
CA LEU A 59 2.81 -1.41 -3.08
C LEU A 59 4.03 -0.96 -3.89
N MET A 60 3.88 0.14 -4.63
CA MET A 60 4.98 0.66 -5.45
C MET A 60 6.22 1.04 -4.64
N PRO A 61 6.09 1.63 -3.42
CA PRO A 61 7.29 1.96 -2.65
C PRO A 61 8.22 0.78 -2.37
N VAL A 62 7.67 -0.44 -2.26
CA VAL A 62 8.48 -1.64 -2.06
C VAL A 62 9.31 -1.94 -3.30
N TYR A 63 8.82 -1.58 -4.48
CA TYR A 63 9.55 -1.76 -5.72
C TYR A 63 10.66 -0.71 -5.90
N THR A 64 10.33 0.54 -5.60
CA THR A 64 11.29 1.65 -5.77
C THR A 64 12.32 1.70 -4.66
N ASP A 65 11.95 1.24 -3.47
CA ASP A 65 12.80 1.29 -2.28
C ASP A 65 12.80 -0.09 -1.61
N PRO A 66 13.47 -1.08 -2.22
CA PRO A 66 13.42 -2.48 -1.72
C PRO A 66 13.92 -2.65 -0.28
N ASP A 67 14.70 -1.72 0.23
CA ASP A 67 15.16 -1.79 1.62
C ASP A 67 14.02 -1.70 2.64
N LEU A 68 12.85 -1.24 2.21
CA LEU A 68 11.66 -1.28 3.07
C LEU A 68 11.34 -2.71 3.53
N LEU A 69 11.73 -3.70 2.75
CA LEU A 69 11.51 -5.10 3.10
C LEU A 69 12.43 -5.60 4.21
N ASP A 70 13.49 -4.87 4.53
CA ASP A 70 14.44 -5.31 5.55
C ASP A 70 13.79 -5.45 6.92
N ALA A 71 12.77 -4.65 7.20
CA ALA A 71 12.05 -4.69 8.47
C ALA A 71 10.80 -5.58 8.41
N VAL A 72 10.52 -6.20 7.28
CA VAL A 72 9.31 -7.01 7.10
C VAL A 72 9.57 -8.44 7.59
N PRO A 73 8.72 -8.98 8.48
CA PRO A 73 8.92 -10.34 8.97
C PRO A 73 8.66 -11.38 7.89
N ASP A 74 9.25 -12.57 8.07
CA ASP A 74 9.15 -13.65 7.10
C ASP A 74 7.71 -14.06 6.83
N ALA A 75 6.85 -14.03 7.85
CA ALA A 75 5.44 -14.38 7.67
C ALA A 75 4.75 -13.53 6.60
N LEU A 76 5.18 -12.27 6.46
CA LEU A 76 4.65 -11.37 5.45
C LEU A 76 5.40 -11.52 4.13
N ARG A 77 6.73 -11.69 4.17
CA ARG A 77 7.52 -11.88 2.95
C ARG A 77 7.08 -13.10 2.16
N LYS A 78 6.64 -14.16 2.85
CA LYS A 78 6.13 -15.36 2.20
C LYS A 78 4.92 -15.10 1.32
N ARG A 79 4.22 -14.00 1.55
CA ARG A 79 3.03 -13.64 0.77
C ARG A 79 3.38 -12.90 -0.50
N MET A 80 4.64 -12.53 -0.72
CA MET A 80 5.03 -11.82 -1.93
C MET A 80 4.94 -12.73 -3.15
N THR A 81 4.35 -12.18 -4.22
CA THR A 81 4.21 -12.87 -5.50
C THR A 81 5.06 -12.23 -6.58
N GLY A 82 5.74 -11.13 -6.23
CA GLY A 82 6.62 -10.40 -7.12
C GLY A 82 7.38 -9.38 -6.30
N LYS A 83 8.00 -8.43 -6.96
CA LYS A 83 8.87 -7.45 -6.29
C LYS A 83 8.10 -6.44 -5.44
N SER A 84 6.83 -6.24 -5.71
CA SER A 84 6.01 -5.24 -5.03
C SER A 84 4.60 -5.72 -4.74
N CYS A 85 4.32 -6.99 -4.94
CA CYS A 85 2.98 -7.55 -4.81
C CYS A 85 2.94 -8.62 -3.74
N PHE A 86 1.80 -8.67 -3.04
CA PHE A 86 1.52 -9.67 -2.01
C PHE A 86 0.17 -10.30 -2.31
N ALA A 87 0.02 -11.58 -1.99
CA ALA A 87 -1.25 -12.28 -2.15
C ALA A 87 -1.66 -12.91 -0.81
N PHE A 88 -2.92 -12.71 -0.46
CA PHE A 88 -3.47 -13.19 0.81
C PHE A 88 -4.79 -13.90 0.57
N LYS A 89 -5.01 -15.00 1.29
CA LYS A 89 -6.35 -15.60 1.44
C LYS A 89 -6.97 -15.13 2.74
N SER A 90 -6.14 -14.95 3.75
CA SER A 90 -6.54 -14.44 5.06
C SER A 90 -5.37 -13.71 5.67
N LEU A 91 -5.64 -12.93 6.70
CA LEU A 91 -4.62 -12.20 7.45
C LEU A 91 -4.74 -12.53 8.92
N ASP A 92 -3.61 -12.84 9.55
CA ASP A 92 -3.56 -12.93 11.00
C ASP A 92 -3.15 -11.57 11.59
N ALA A 93 -3.24 -11.46 12.92
CA ALA A 93 -2.95 -10.18 13.60
C ALA A 93 -1.52 -9.73 13.40
N ALA A 94 -0.58 -10.66 13.37
CA ALA A 94 0.83 -10.32 13.16
C ALA A 94 1.08 -9.78 11.76
N GLN A 95 0.44 -10.39 10.76
CA GLN A 95 0.54 -9.90 9.38
C GLN A 95 -0.11 -8.52 9.23
N GLU A 96 -1.25 -8.32 9.88
CA GLU A 96 -1.94 -7.04 9.86
C GLU A 96 -1.06 -5.93 10.46
N ASP A 97 -0.45 -6.18 11.60
CA ASP A 97 0.43 -5.22 12.26
C ASP A 97 1.66 -4.92 11.39
N ALA A 98 2.25 -5.95 10.81
CA ALA A 98 3.42 -5.78 9.94
C ALA A 98 3.07 -4.96 8.69
N LEU A 99 1.88 -5.18 8.13
CA LEU A 99 1.42 -4.39 6.97
C LEU A 99 1.14 -2.95 7.36
N ALA A 100 0.56 -2.71 8.53
CA ALA A 100 0.34 -1.35 8.99
C ALA A 100 1.67 -0.59 9.10
N ASP A 101 2.68 -1.24 9.65
CA ASP A 101 4.02 -0.65 9.77
C ASP A 101 4.64 -0.42 8.39
N LEU A 102 4.51 -1.39 7.49
CA LEU A 102 5.06 -1.27 6.14
C LEU A 102 4.42 -0.13 5.36
N LEU A 103 3.09 -0.01 5.44
CA LEU A 103 2.38 1.06 4.75
C LEU A 103 2.79 2.43 5.28
N GLY A 104 2.92 2.57 6.59
CA GLY A 104 3.39 3.81 7.20
C GLY A 104 4.80 4.16 6.77
N ALA A 105 5.71 3.19 6.79
CA ALA A 105 7.08 3.40 6.35
C ALA A 105 7.15 3.74 4.86
N ALA A 106 6.31 3.10 4.05
CA ALA A 106 6.25 3.37 2.62
C ALA A 106 5.80 4.80 2.32
N LEU A 107 4.78 5.26 3.03
CA LEU A 107 4.30 6.64 2.87
C LEU A 107 5.38 7.64 3.30
N GLU A 108 6.05 7.38 4.43
CA GLU A 108 7.13 8.26 4.90
C GLU A 108 8.30 8.29 3.92
N ARG A 109 8.62 7.16 3.31
CA ARG A 109 9.69 7.11 2.30
C ARG A 109 9.33 7.97 1.09
N TYR A 110 8.08 7.92 0.64
CA TYR A 110 7.64 8.75 -0.47
C TYR A 110 7.57 10.24 -0.10
N ARG A 111 7.28 10.55 1.16
CA ARG A 111 7.40 11.93 1.63
C ARG A 111 8.84 12.41 1.58
N ALA A 112 9.77 11.56 1.98
CA ALA A 112 11.18 11.89 1.96
C ALA A 112 11.69 12.13 0.53
N HIS A 113 11.12 11.42 -0.44
CA HIS A 113 11.45 11.63 -1.86
C HIS A 113 10.75 12.86 -2.46
N GLY A 114 9.77 13.43 -1.76
CA GLY A 114 9.00 14.55 -2.28
C GLY A 114 7.81 14.16 -3.14
N TYR A 115 7.47 12.88 -3.19
CA TYR A 115 6.35 12.40 -4.00
C TYR A 115 5.01 12.63 -3.33
N VAL A 116 5.00 12.73 -2.01
CA VAL A 116 3.80 12.99 -1.23
C VAL A 116 4.07 14.22 -0.38
N PRO A 117 3.16 15.22 -0.37
CA PRO A 117 3.38 16.40 0.47
C PRO A 117 3.46 16.01 1.94
N ARG A 118 4.19 16.81 2.69
CA ARG A 118 4.17 16.70 4.14
C ARG A 118 2.78 17.07 4.63
N SER A 119 2.50 16.73 5.88
CA SER A 119 1.18 17.01 6.45
C SER A 119 0.73 18.43 6.09
N THR A 120 -0.47 18.54 5.55
CA THR A 120 -1.06 19.81 5.18
C THR A 120 -1.92 20.40 6.27
N LEU A 121 -1.97 19.73 7.43
CA LEU A 121 -2.77 20.23 8.53
C LEU A 121 -2.18 21.54 9.04
N PRO A 122 -3.03 22.53 9.27
CA PRO A 122 -2.55 23.77 9.88
C PRO A 122 -1.95 23.48 11.26
N ARG A 123 -0.99 24.24 11.59
CA ARG A 123 -0.33 24.14 12.89
C ARG A 123 -0.80 25.24 13.78
#